data_a251e9181c454dca616f46019c1f7bcc
#
_entry.id   a251e9181c454dca616f46019c1f7bcc
#
_cell.length_a   1.000
_cell.length_b   1.000
_cell.length_c   1.000
_cell.angle_alpha   90.00
_cell.angle_beta   90.00
_cell.angle_gamma   90.00
#
_symmetry.space_group_name_H-M   'P 1'
#
loop_
_entity.id
_entity.type
_entity.pdbx_description
1 polymer ?
#
loop_
_entity_poly.entity_id
_entity_poly.type
_entity_poly.pdbx_seq_one_letter_code
_entity_poly.pdbx_strand_id
1 'polypeptide(L)'
;MSDSESKSLNRYARQMRYAPLGEEGQRKLLASRALICGCGALGSVIANTLARAGVGKLRIVDRDFLELSNLQRQVLFDEADVAAALPKAVAAAEKLRRIN
;
A
#
# COMPACT_ATOMS: atom_id res chain seq x y z
N MET A 1 -7.08 -6.49 -24.91
CA MET A 1 -6.16 -6.42 -23.76
C MET A 1 -4.84 -7.05 -24.16
N SER A 2 -3.73 -6.37 -23.90
CA SER A 2 -2.38 -6.92 -24.14
C SER A 2 -2.03 -7.98 -23.10
N ASP A 3 -1.06 -8.85 -23.39
CA ASP A 3 -0.59 -9.85 -22.43
C ASP A 3 -0.04 -9.21 -21.15
N SER A 4 0.63 -8.06 -21.27
CA SER A 4 1.16 -7.35 -20.10
C SER A 4 0.04 -6.76 -19.23
N GLU A 5 -1.03 -6.23 -19.83
CA GLU A 5 -2.21 -5.76 -19.10
C GLU A 5 -2.93 -6.92 -18.41
N SER A 6 -3.09 -8.04 -19.09
CA SER A 6 -3.69 -9.24 -18.53
C SER A 6 -2.91 -9.72 -17.31
N LYS A 7 -1.59 -9.78 -17.40
CA LYS A 7 -0.73 -10.17 -16.29
C LYS A 7 -0.79 -9.18 -15.13
N SER A 8 -0.80 -7.87 -15.42
CA SER A 8 -0.87 -6.86 -14.36
C SER A 8 -2.21 -6.87 -13.64
N LEU A 9 -3.30 -7.18 -14.33
CA LEU A 9 -4.64 -7.28 -13.74
C LEU A 9 -4.88 -8.60 -13.00
N ASN A 10 -4.15 -9.64 -13.34
CA ASN A 10 -4.34 -10.96 -12.73
C ASN A 10 -4.17 -10.96 -11.20
N ARG A 11 -3.32 -10.12 -10.68
CA ARG A 11 -3.10 -9.92 -9.25
C ARG A 11 -4.39 -9.54 -8.51
N TYR A 12 -5.33 -8.91 -9.21
CA TYR A 12 -6.58 -8.42 -8.66
C TYR A 12 -7.78 -9.28 -9.04
N ALA A 13 -7.54 -10.48 -9.59
CA ALA A 13 -8.57 -11.32 -10.17
C ALA A 13 -9.73 -11.62 -9.21
N ARG A 14 -9.44 -11.86 -7.92
CA ARG A 14 -10.48 -12.18 -6.95
C ARG A 14 -11.41 -11.00 -6.67
N GLN A 15 -10.87 -9.81 -6.50
CA GLN A 15 -11.71 -8.63 -6.25
C GLN A 15 -12.48 -8.22 -7.51
N MET A 16 -11.95 -8.48 -8.69
CA MET A 16 -12.62 -8.20 -9.95
C MET A 16 -13.85 -9.09 -10.17
N ARG A 17 -13.95 -10.23 -9.50
CA ARG A 17 -15.14 -11.10 -9.53
C ARG A 17 -16.36 -10.45 -8.90
N TYR A 18 -16.16 -9.51 -8.01
CA TYR A 18 -17.25 -8.72 -7.46
C TYR A 18 -17.77 -7.77 -8.54
N ALA A 19 -18.99 -8.05 -9.06
CA ALA A 19 -19.51 -7.37 -10.23
C ALA A 19 -19.56 -5.83 -10.12
N PRO A 20 -19.92 -5.23 -8.98
CA PRO A 20 -19.87 -3.77 -8.85
C PRO A 20 -18.49 -3.16 -9.01
N LEU A 21 -17.41 -3.91 -8.76
CA LEU A 21 -16.05 -3.48 -9.05
C LEU A 21 -15.67 -3.82 -10.50
N GLY A 22 -15.57 -5.11 -10.81
CA GLY A 22 -15.22 -5.61 -12.13
C GLY A 22 -13.86 -5.13 -12.64
N GLU A 23 -13.58 -5.40 -13.90
CA GLU A 23 -12.36 -4.93 -14.54
C GLU A 23 -12.31 -3.41 -14.68
N GLU A 24 -13.45 -2.80 -15.02
CA GLU A 24 -13.54 -1.34 -15.15
C GLU A 24 -13.25 -0.64 -13.82
N GLY A 25 -13.83 -1.13 -12.72
CA GLY A 25 -13.56 -0.60 -11.39
C GLY A 25 -12.09 -0.76 -11.00
N GLN A 26 -11.49 -1.90 -11.33
CA GLN A 26 -10.07 -2.13 -11.06
C GLN A 26 -9.18 -1.17 -11.85
N ARG A 27 -9.51 -0.87 -13.10
CA ARG A 27 -8.77 0.13 -13.88
C ARG A 27 -8.89 1.53 -13.28
N LYS A 28 -10.06 1.87 -12.73
CA LYS A 28 -10.25 3.14 -12.01
C LYS A 28 -9.39 3.20 -10.75
N LEU A 29 -9.27 2.10 -10.00
CA LEU A 29 -8.38 2.05 -8.84
C LEU A 29 -6.93 2.27 -9.25
N LEU A 30 -6.46 1.61 -10.29
CA LEU A 30 -5.09 1.77 -10.80
C LEU A 30 -4.80 3.20 -11.26
N ALA A 31 -5.80 3.91 -11.75
CA ALA A 31 -5.69 5.30 -12.16
C ALA A 31 -5.88 6.30 -11.01
N SER A 32 -6.28 5.83 -9.83
CA SER A 32 -6.59 6.69 -8.70
C SER A 32 -5.36 7.05 -7.88
N ARG A 33 -5.51 8.08 -7.06
CA ARG A 33 -4.49 8.57 -6.14
C ARG A 33 -5.11 8.73 -4.76
N ALA A 34 -4.34 8.43 -3.73
CA ALA A 34 -4.76 8.64 -2.35
C ALA A 34 -3.65 9.29 -1.54
N LEU A 35 -4.03 10.16 -0.63
CA LEU A 35 -3.15 10.76 0.35
C LEU A 35 -3.44 10.14 1.71
N ILE A 36 -2.41 9.63 2.37
CA ILE A 36 -2.52 9.04 3.70
C ILE A 36 -1.77 9.95 4.66
N CYS A 37 -2.50 10.56 5.57
CA CYS A 37 -1.94 11.39 6.62
C CYS A 37 -1.78 10.57 7.89
N GLY A 38 -0.53 10.28 8.23
CA GLY A 38 -0.19 9.42 9.35
C GLY A 38 -0.04 7.95 8.95
N CYS A 39 1.05 7.34 9.39
CA CYS A 39 1.37 5.93 9.10
C CYS A 39 1.62 5.16 10.40
N GLY A 40 0.75 5.35 11.38
CA GLY A 40 0.74 4.61 12.65
C GLY A 40 -0.01 3.29 12.51
N ALA A 41 -0.67 2.87 13.58
CA ALA A 41 -1.37 1.58 13.60
C ALA A 41 -2.48 1.51 12.54
N LEU A 42 -3.36 2.52 12.49
CA LEU A 42 -4.46 2.55 11.51
C LEU A 42 -3.96 2.90 10.12
N GLY A 43 -3.14 3.93 9.99
CA GLY A 43 -2.61 4.38 8.70
C GLY A 43 -1.79 3.31 7.98
N SER A 44 -1.02 2.50 8.72
CA SER A 44 -0.27 1.37 8.16
C SER A 44 -1.17 0.33 7.53
N VAL A 45 -2.28 -0.02 8.20
CA VAL A 45 -3.25 -0.99 7.69
C VAL A 45 -3.94 -0.44 6.44
N ILE A 46 -4.35 0.83 6.48
CA ILE A 46 -4.99 1.49 5.34
C ILE A 46 -4.03 1.51 4.13
N ALA A 47 -2.79 1.93 4.33
CA ALA A 47 -1.79 1.99 3.26
C ALA A 47 -1.54 0.62 2.63
N ASN A 48 -1.35 -0.40 3.46
CA ASN A 48 -1.15 -1.76 3.02
C ASN A 48 -2.35 -2.27 2.20
N THR A 49 -3.56 -2.05 2.70
CA THR A 49 -4.79 -2.50 2.05
C THR A 49 -4.99 -1.80 0.71
N LEU A 50 -4.81 -0.49 0.64
CA LEU A 50 -4.96 0.27 -0.61
C LEU A 50 -3.92 -0.12 -1.65
N ALA A 51 -2.67 -0.33 -1.24
CA ALA A 51 -1.62 -0.76 -2.15
C ALA A 51 -1.92 -2.12 -2.76
N ARG A 52 -2.33 -3.08 -1.94
CA ARG A 52 -2.67 -4.43 -2.39
C ARG A 52 -3.92 -4.45 -3.26
N ALA A 53 -4.88 -3.58 -2.99
CA ALA A 53 -6.08 -3.44 -3.82
C ALA A 53 -5.81 -2.78 -5.18
N GLY A 54 -4.66 -2.17 -5.36
CA GLY A 54 -4.25 -1.62 -6.65
C GLY A 54 -4.51 -0.14 -6.84
N VAL A 55 -4.62 0.64 -5.75
CA VAL A 55 -4.61 2.10 -5.86
C VAL A 55 -3.28 2.52 -6.48
N GLY A 56 -3.32 3.19 -7.62
CA GLY A 56 -2.14 3.39 -8.45
C GLY A 56 -1.08 4.30 -7.87
N LYS A 57 -1.49 5.27 -7.08
CA LYS A 57 -0.56 6.21 -6.47
C LYS A 57 -0.96 6.51 -5.03
N LEU A 58 -0.04 6.25 -4.12
CA LEU A 58 -0.20 6.57 -2.70
C LEU A 58 0.85 7.60 -2.30
N ARG A 59 0.39 8.65 -1.65
CA ARG A 59 1.25 9.63 -1.01
C ARG A 59 1.08 9.53 0.49
N ILE A 60 2.20 9.35 1.20
CA ILE A 60 2.18 9.14 2.65
C ILE A 60 2.88 10.33 3.31
N VAL A 61 2.20 10.92 4.27
CA VAL A 61 2.72 12.02 5.06
C VAL A 61 2.75 11.60 6.52
N ASP A 62 3.94 11.55 7.11
CA ASP A 62 4.15 11.28 8.53
C ASP A 62 5.47 11.91 8.94
N ARG A 63 5.49 12.62 10.04
CA ARG A 63 6.68 13.32 10.54
C ARG A 63 7.53 12.50 11.52
N ASP A 64 7.02 11.33 11.94
CA ASP A 64 7.67 10.53 12.97
C ASP A 64 8.70 9.56 12.39
N PHE A 65 9.66 9.20 13.25
CA PHE A 65 10.58 8.10 13.00
C PHE A 65 10.05 6.83 13.64
N LEU A 66 10.49 5.69 13.10
CA LEU A 66 10.15 4.41 13.67
C LEU A 66 10.86 4.14 14.97
N GLU A 67 10.13 3.54 15.91
CA GLU A 67 10.65 3.05 17.18
C GLU A 67 10.28 1.57 17.34
N LEU A 68 11.11 0.82 18.08
CA LEU A 68 10.85 -0.60 18.29
C LEU A 68 9.48 -0.87 18.91
N SER A 69 9.01 0.01 19.81
CA SER A 69 7.70 -0.07 20.45
C SER A 69 6.52 0.06 19.47
N ASN A 70 6.74 0.53 18.25
CA ASN A 70 5.70 0.65 17.23
C ASN A 70 5.35 -0.70 16.58
N LEU A 71 6.29 -1.64 16.57
CA LEU A 71 6.17 -2.87 15.78
C LEU A 71 5.05 -3.79 16.24
N GLN A 72 4.63 -3.69 17.50
CA GLN A 72 3.56 -4.54 18.03
C GLN A 72 2.17 -4.23 17.43
N ARG A 73 1.99 -3.07 16.78
CA ARG A 73 0.71 -2.67 16.20
C ARG A 73 0.79 -1.99 14.82
N GLN A 74 1.99 -1.66 14.35
CA GLN A 74 2.18 -0.98 13.05
C GLN A 74 2.70 -1.99 12.02
N VAL A 75 1.77 -2.60 11.30
CA VAL A 75 1.98 -3.83 10.53
C VAL A 75 2.91 -3.71 9.31
N LEU A 76 3.20 -2.49 8.85
CA LEU A 76 4.08 -2.30 7.69
C LEU A 76 5.57 -2.39 8.02
N PHE A 77 5.92 -2.33 9.29
CA PHE A 77 7.32 -2.12 9.70
C PHE A 77 7.90 -3.34 10.40
N ASP A 78 9.21 -3.47 10.32
CA ASP A 78 9.96 -4.54 10.96
C ASP A 78 11.23 -3.99 11.65
N GLU A 79 11.96 -4.87 12.32
CA GLU A 79 13.17 -4.49 13.04
C GLU A 79 14.27 -3.92 12.13
N ALA A 80 14.32 -4.37 10.87
CA ALA A 80 15.28 -3.83 9.91
C ALA A 80 14.99 -2.36 9.60
N ASP A 81 13.71 -1.98 9.52
CA ASP A 81 13.31 -0.59 9.33
C ASP A 81 13.72 0.28 10.51
N VAL A 82 13.56 -0.22 11.74
CA VAL A 82 13.99 0.48 12.96
C VAL A 82 15.50 0.64 12.97
N ALA A 83 16.24 -0.41 12.65
CA ALA A 83 17.71 -0.38 12.60
C ALA A 83 18.23 0.60 11.55
N ALA A 84 17.53 0.78 10.45
CA ALA A 84 17.88 1.73 9.40
C ALA A 84 17.61 3.19 9.80
N ALA A 85 16.91 3.43 10.90
CA ALA A 85 16.57 4.76 11.41
C ALA A 85 15.81 5.64 10.41
N LEU A 86 14.92 5.02 9.62
CA LEU A 86 14.16 5.72 8.59
C LEU A 86 12.95 6.46 9.18
N PRO A 87 12.57 7.62 8.60
CA PRO A 87 11.27 8.20 8.86
C PRO A 87 10.16 7.21 8.47
N LYS A 88 9.05 7.21 9.20
CA LYS A 88 7.92 6.29 8.92
C LYS A 88 7.43 6.38 7.48
N ALA A 89 7.28 7.57 6.94
CA ALA A 89 6.80 7.75 5.57
C ALA A 89 7.75 7.12 4.55
N VAL A 90 9.05 7.23 4.74
CA VAL A 90 10.05 6.63 3.84
C VAL A 90 10.02 5.12 3.94
N ALA A 91 10.03 4.58 5.16
CA ALA A 91 9.98 3.13 5.39
C ALA A 91 8.70 2.52 4.81
N ALA A 92 7.56 3.19 5.00
CA ALA A 92 6.28 2.76 4.45
C ALA A 92 6.31 2.74 2.92
N ALA A 93 6.79 3.80 2.29
CA ALA A 93 6.86 3.88 0.83
C ALA A 93 7.73 2.76 0.24
N GLU A 94 8.90 2.50 0.82
CA GLU A 94 9.79 1.43 0.39
C GLU A 94 9.14 0.05 0.55
N LYS A 95 8.48 -0.19 1.67
CA LYS A 95 7.79 -1.45 1.93
C LYS A 95 6.67 -1.67 0.92
N LEU A 96 5.84 -0.65 0.68
CA LEU A 96 4.71 -0.74 -0.24
C LEU A 96 5.15 -1.00 -1.68
N ARG A 97 6.28 -0.44 -2.12
CA ARG A 97 6.84 -0.72 -3.44
C ARG A 97 7.22 -2.19 -3.60
N ARG A 98 7.62 -2.86 -2.53
CA ARG A 98 7.90 -4.30 -2.54
C ARG A 98 6.64 -5.15 -2.53
N ILE A 99 5.55 -4.64 -1.97
CA ILE A 99 4.26 -5.33 -1.89
C ILE A 99 3.52 -5.24 -3.22
N ASN A 100 3.48 -4.05 -3.80
CA ASN A 100 2.80 -3.84 -5.09
C ASN A 100 3.33 -2.61 -5.84
#